data_31352b94cac4e6a9357c5f0988212dc8
#
_entry.id   31352b94cac4e6a9357c5f0988212dc8
#
_cell.length_a   1.000
_cell.length_b   1.000
_cell.length_c   1.000
_cell.angle_alpha   90.00
_cell.angle_beta   90.00
_cell.angle_gamma   90.00
#
_symmetry.space_group_name_H-M   'P 1'
#
loop_
_entity.id
_entity.type
_entity.pdbx_description
1 polymer ?
#
loop_
_entity_poly.entity_id
_entity_poly.type
_entity_poly.pdbx_seq_one_letter_code
_entity_poly.pdbx_strand_id
1 'polypeptide(L)'
;MEELVKKVEEKGINVEDVLLTALSKVDPEESIRLRIQLAEKYMKELEDYINKGDAVQASEKAYKVAEEIVKALAEKFKTPEYQQAMKEGRWYTYTLGKTVNNLAKKVGEWILDGWNSAYFLHVWGFHEAKLSIDDITLYVNKVIKMYEEARKII
;
A
#
# COMPACT_ATOMS: atom_id res chain seq x y z
N MET A 1 7.86 -16.17 -19.29
CA MET A 1 7.17 -15.34 -18.25
C MET A 1 8.14 -14.59 -17.36
N GLU A 2 9.13 -15.25 -16.81
CA GLU A 2 10.12 -14.56 -15.95
C GLU A 2 10.85 -13.42 -16.64
N GLU A 3 11.24 -13.63 -17.90
CA GLU A 3 11.91 -12.58 -18.68
C GLU A 3 10.99 -11.39 -18.93
N LEU A 4 9.71 -11.64 -19.22
CA LEU A 4 8.72 -10.59 -19.43
C LEU A 4 8.52 -9.77 -18.15
N VAL A 5 8.34 -10.45 -17.01
CA VAL A 5 8.17 -9.79 -15.70
C VAL A 5 9.38 -8.91 -15.41
N LYS A 6 10.58 -9.44 -15.59
CA LYS A 6 11.82 -8.71 -15.35
C LYS A 6 11.90 -7.46 -16.23
N LYS A 7 11.58 -7.57 -17.51
CA LYS A 7 11.61 -6.43 -18.43
C LYS A 7 10.62 -5.35 -18.04
N VAL A 8 9.42 -5.74 -17.62
CA VAL A 8 8.38 -4.81 -17.18
C VAL A 8 8.84 -4.09 -15.91
N GLU A 9 9.41 -4.83 -14.95
CA GLU A 9 9.92 -4.24 -13.69
C GLU A 9 11.09 -3.28 -13.96
N GLU A 10 11.98 -3.62 -14.89
CA GLU A 10 13.09 -2.75 -15.28
C GLU A 10 12.60 -1.40 -15.82
N LYS A 11 11.39 -1.36 -16.36
CA LYS A 11 10.76 -0.13 -16.86
C LYS A 11 10.01 0.64 -15.76
N GLY A 12 10.12 0.21 -14.51
CA GLY A 12 9.47 0.88 -13.38
C GLY A 12 7.99 0.56 -13.20
N ILE A 13 7.51 -0.50 -13.83
CA ILE A 13 6.10 -0.90 -13.75
C ILE A 13 5.96 -1.97 -12.67
N ASN A 14 5.02 -1.77 -11.74
CA ASN A 14 4.70 -2.76 -10.72
C ASN A 14 3.78 -3.82 -11.31
N VAL A 15 4.30 -5.04 -11.48
CA VAL A 15 3.57 -6.13 -12.14
C VAL A 15 2.34 -6.55 -11.35
N GLU A 16 2.46 -6.67 -10.02
CA GLU A 16 1.32 -7.04 -9.18
C GLU A 16 0.18 -6.04 -9.32
N ASP A 17 0.50 -4.75 -9.33
CA ASP A 17 -0.52 -3.71 -9.46
C ASP A 17 -1.22 -3.77 -10.82
N VAL A 18 -0.47 -3.99 -11.89
CA VAL A 18 -1.04 -4.12 -13.23
C VAL A 18 -1.99 -5.32 -13.31
N LEU A 19 -1.56 -6.45 -12.78
CA LEU A 19 -2.37 -7.68 -12.79
C LEU A 19 -3.63 -7.53 -11.93
N LEU A 20 -3.51 -6.95 -10.74
CA LEU A 20 -4.65 -6.72 -9.85
C LEU A 20 -5.63 -5.72 -10.45
N THR A 21 -5.13 -4.67 -11.10
CA THR A 21 -5.99 -3.70 -11.79
C THR A 21 -6.77 -4.37 -12.92
N ALA A 22 -6.12 -5.24 -13.69
CA ALA A 22 -6.79 -5.99 -14.74
C ALA A 22 -7.84 -6.95 -14.16
N LEU A 23 -7.49 -7.67 -13.10
CA LEU A 23 -8.40 -8.60 -12.43
C LEU A 23 -9.62 -7.88 -11.87
N SER A 24 -9.43 -6.69 -11.31
CA SER A 24 -10.49 -5.88 -10.73
C SER A 24 -11.63 -5.60 -11.73
N LYS A 25 -11.33 -5.53 -13.01
CA LYS A 25 -12.33 -5.28 -14.05
C LYS A 25 -13.27 -6.46 -14.27
N VAL A 26 -12.83 -7.67 -13.95
CA VAL A 26 -13.62 -8.89 -14.18
C VAL A 26 -14.07 -9.56 -12.89
N ASP A 27 -13.33 -9.40 -11.80
CA ASP A 27 -13.65 -10.02 -10.51
C ASP A 27 -13.19 -9.12 -9.36
N PRO A 28 -13.98 -8.08 -9.02
CA PRO A 28 -13.60 -7.13 -7.96
C PRO A 28 -13.41 -7.76 -6.58
N GLU A 29 -14.23 -8.74 -6.21
CA GLU A 29 -14.13 -9.38 -4.89
C GLU A 29 -12.81 -10.13 -4.75
N GLU A 30 -12.40 -10.84 -5.78
CA GLU A 30 -11.12 -11.56 -5.79
C GLU A 30 -9.95 -10.60 -5.78
N SER A 31 -10.04 -9.49 -6.50
CA SER A 31 -9.02 -8.45 -6.51
C SER A 31 -8.82 -7.88 -5.11
N ILE A 32 -9.91 -7.54 -4.40
CA ILE A 32 -9.83 -7.03 -3.02
C ILE A 32 -9.15 -8.05 -2.12
N ARG A 33 -9.57 -9.30 -2.19
CA ARG A 33 -9.00 -10.39 -1.39
C ARG A 33 -7.49 -10.52 -1.60
N LEU A 34 -7.06 -10.48 -2.85
CA LEU A 34 -5.65 -10.62 -3.20
C LEU A 34 -4.82 -9.41 -2.79
N ARG A 35 -5.39 -8.19 -2.82
CA ARG A 35 -4.69 -7.02 -2.32
C ARG A 35 -4.44 -7.11 -0.81
N ILE A 36 -5.41 -7.60 -0.06
CA ILE A 36 -5.22 -7.79 1.38
C ILE A 36 -4.20 -8.89 1.65
N GLN A 37 -4.22 -9.97 0.87
CA GLN A 37 -3.23 -11.02 0.97
C GLN A 37 -1.82 -10.49 0.68
N LEU A 38 -1.68 -9.61 -0.29
CA LEU A 38 -0.42 -8.96 -0.62
C LEU A 38 0.04 -8.03 0.52
N ALA A 39 -0.89 -7.29 1.12
CA ALA A 39 -0.58 -6.46 2.29
C ALA A 39 -0.08 -7.32 3.45
N GLU A 40 -0.68 -8.48 3.69
CA GLU A 40 -0.23 -9.42 4.72
C GLU A 40 1.20 -9.90 4.44
N LYS A 41 1.53 -10.21 3.20
CA LYS A 41 2.88 -10.57 2.80
C LYS A 41 3.87 -9.45 3.12
N TYR A 42 3.53 -8.21 2.77
CA TYR A 42 4.38 -7.07 3.08
C TYR A 42 4.52 -6.81 4.57
N MET A 43 3.49 -7.11 5.37
CA MET A 43 3.60 -7.02 6.84
C MET A 43 4.66 -7.98 7.38
N LYS A 44 4.69 -9.20 6.87
CA LYS A 44 5.70 -10.20 7.28
C LYS A 44 7.11 -9.75 6.87
N GLU A 45 7.26 -9.22 5.67
CA GLU A 45 8.53 -8.69 5.20
C GLU A 45 8.98 -7.49 6.03
N LEU A 46 8.04 -6.62 6.42
CA LEU A 46 8.29 -5.50 7.32
C LEU A 46 8.90 -5.98 8.65
N GLU A 47 8.26 -6.96 9.27
CA GLU A 47 8.75 -7.53 10.53
C GLU A 47 10.16 -8.10 10.38
N ASP A 48 10.42 -8.81 9.29
CA ASP A 48 11.73 -9.40 9.02
C ASP A 48 12.80 -8.31 8.90
N TYR A 49 12.51 -7.22 8.20
CA TYR A 49 13.48 -6.14 8.06
C TYR A 49 13.71 -5.37 9.36
N ILE A 50 12.66 -5.20 10.17
CA ILE A 50 12.83 -4.61 11.51
C ILE A 50 13.78 -5.48 12.35
N ASN A 51 13.55 -6.78 12.34
CA ASN A 51 14.39 -7.72 13.10
C ASN A 51 15.85 -7.74 12.65
N LYS A 52 16.08 -7.46 11.35
CA LYS A 52 17.42 -7.35 10.78
C LYS A 52 18.07 -5.99 11.01
N GLY A 53 17.34 -5.03 11.54
CA GLY A 53 17.82 -3.66 11.70
C GLY A 53 17.88 -2.86 10.41
N ASP A 54 17.18 -3.28 9.36
CA ASP A 54 17.18 -2.63 8.06
C ASP A 54 16.02 -1.62 7.98
N ALA A 55 16.26 -0.41 8.45
CA ALA A 55 15.23 0.64 8.49
C ALA A 55 14.79 1.09 7.10
N VAL A 56 15.68 1.06 6.12
CA VAL A 56 15.38 1.47 4.74
C VAL A 56 14.34 0.53 4.13
N GLN A 57 14.60 -0.76 4.15
CA GLN A 57 13.68 -1.73 3.58
C GLN A 57 12.40 -1.86 4.39
N ALA A 58 12.50 -1.78 5.73
CA ALA A 58 11.32 -1.79 6.60
C ALA A 58 10.38 -0.62 6.25
N SER A 59 10.93 0.57 6.03
CA SER A 59 10.17 1.76 5.64
C SER A 59 9.39 1.55 4.34
N GLU A 60 10.02 0.95 3.34
CA GLU A 60 9.34 0.71 2.06
C GLU A 60 8.26 -0.35 2.20
N LYS A 61 8.49 -1.40 2.96
CA LYS A 61 7.47 -2.43 3.17
C LYS A 61 6.26 -1.87 3.90
N ALA A 62 6.46 -0.99 4.88
CA ALA A 62 5.36 -0.30 5.56
C ALA A 62 4.53 0.53 4.55
N TYR A 63 5.21 1.25 3.67
CA TYR A 63 4.52 2.02 2.62
C TYR A 63 3.71 1.10 1.70
N LYS A 64 4.27 -0.02 1.28
CA LYS A 64 3.57 -0.99 0.42
C LYS A 64 2.35 -1.59 1.10
N VAL A 65 2.40 -1.85 2.41
CA VAL A 65 1.22 -2.28 3.17
C VAL A 65 0.11 -1.23 3.04
N ALA A 66 0.44 0.03 3.30
CA ALA A 66 -0.53 1.12 3.23
C ALA A 66 -1.11 1.28 1.83
N GLU A 67 -0.28 1.20 0.79
CA GLU A 67 -0.75 1.27 -0.59
C GLU A 67 -1.82 0.22 -0.90
N GLU A 68 -1.56 -1.03 -0.55
CA GLU A 68 -2.48 -2.12 -0.86
C GLU A 68 -3.78 -2.00 -0.07
N ILE A 69 -3.72 -1.53 1.19
CA ILE A 69 -4.92 -1.29 1.98
C ILE A 69 -5.77 -0.19 1.35
N VAL A 70 -5.17 0.93 0.96
CA VAL A 70 -5.90 2.04 0.34
C VAL A 70 -6.55 1.60 -0.96
N LYS A 71 -5.83 0.87 -1.79
CA LYS A 71 -6.36 0.37 -3.06
C LYS A 71 -7.52 -0.61 -2.84
N ALA A 72 -7.39 -1.50 -1.86
CA ALA A 72 -8.45 -2.48 -1.54
C ALA A 72 -9.72 -1.78 -1.04
N LEU A 73 -9.58 -0.80 -0.15
CA LEU A 73 -10.73 -0.06 0.39
C LEU A 73 -11.36 0.86 -0.67
N ALA A 74 -10.55 1.46 -1.52
CA ALA A 74 -11.05 2.26 -2.65
C ALA A 74 -11.91 1.41 -3.58
N GLU A 75 -11.49 0.19 -3.84
CA GLU A 75 -12.23 -0.76 -4.67
C GLU A 75 -13.52 -1.20 -3.97
N LYS A 76 -13.44 -1.54 -2.68
CA LYS A 76 -14.61 -1.95 -1.90
C LYS A 76 -15.69 -0.87 -1.87
N PHE A 77 -15.31 0.38 -1.67
CA PHE A 77 -16.23 1.51 -1.59
C PHE A 77 -16.47 2.20 -2.93
N LYS A 78 -15.82 1.73 -4.00
CA LYS A 78 -15.96 2.24 -5.36
C LYS A 78 -15.81 3.76 -5.43
N THR A 79 -14.70 4.26 -4.86
CA THR A 79 -14.41 5.69 -4.83
C THR A 79 -14.22 6.24 -6.26
N PRO A 80 -14.41 7.56 -6.46
CA PRO A 80 -14.12 8.18 -7.76
C PRO A 80 -12.69 7.93 -8.23
N GLU A 81 -11.73 7.94 -7.30
CA GLU A 81 -10.32 7.71 -7.59
C GLU A 81 -10.08 6.27 -8.06
N TYR A 82 -10.81 5.31 -7.52
CA TYR A 82 -10.77 3.94 -8.00
C TYR A 82 -11.28 3.85 -9.44
N GLN A 83 -12.38 4.55 -9.74
CA GLN A 83 -12.93 4.60 -11.10
C GLN A 83 -11.90 5.18 -12.07
N GLN A 84 -11.20 6.23 -11.66
CA GLN A 84 -10.14 6.85 -12.45
C GLN A 84 -8.98 5.88 -12.68
N ALA A 85 -8.55 5.17 -11.63
CA ALA A 85 -7.48 4.18 -11.74
C ALA A 85 -7.84 3.06 -12.72
N MET A 86 -9.09 2.61 -12.70
CA MET A 86 -9.56 1.59 -13.64
C MET A 86 -9.55 2.11 -15.08
N LYS A 87 -9.94 3.36 -15.29
CA LYS A 87 -9.95 3.98 -16.61
C LYS A 87 -8.53 4.15 -17.16
N GLU A 88 -7.61 4.58 -16.30
CA GLU A 88 -6.22 4.83 -16.69
C GLU A 88 -5.34 3.59 -16.67
N GLY A 89 -5.81 2.50 -16.06
CA GLY A 89 -5.06 1.25 -15.95
C GLY A 89 -3.98 1.23 -14.88
N ARG A 90 -3.92 2.28 -14.04
CA ARG A 90 -2.92 2.36 -12.96
C ARG A 90 -3.32 3.36 -11.89
N TRP A 91 -2.71 3.21 -10.70
CA TRP A 91 -2.78 4.17 -9.61
C TRP A 91 -1.59 5.11 -9.62
N TYR A 92 -1.83 6.37 -9.23
CA TYR A 92 -0.76 7.35 -8.98
C TYR A 92 -0.74 7.69 -7.49
N THR A 93 0.43 8.07 -6.98
CA THR A 93 0.60 8.38 -5.55
C THR A 93 -0.35 9.50 -5.09
N TYR A 94 -0.48 10.58 -5.87
CA TYR A 94 -1.38 11.67 -5.49
C TYR A 94 -2.85 11.22 -5.47
N THR A 95 -3.22 10.29 -6.33
CA THR A 95 -4.57 9.72 -6.36
C THR A 95 -4.83 8.91 -5.10
N LEU A 96 -3.83 8.19 -4.60
CA LEU A 96 -3.94 7.47 -3.33
C LEU A 96 -4.17 8.43 -2.17
N GLY A 97 -3.46 9.56 -2.13
CA GLY A 97 -3.66 10.58 -1.10
C GLY A 97 -5.07 11.15 -1.10
N LYS A 98 -5.63 11.42 -2.28
CA LYS A 98 -7.02 11.87 -2.40
C LYS A 98 -8.01 10.81 -1.90
N THR A 99 -7.77 9.56 -2.26
CA THR A 99 -8.58 8.43 -1.83
C THR A 99 -8.62 8.32 -0.32
N VAL A 100 -7.47 8.45 0.33
CA VAL A 100 -7.36 8.39 1.79
C VAL A 100 -8.23 9.45 2.45
N ASN A 101 -8.20 10.67 1.93
CA ASN A 101 -9.04 11.76 2.48
C ASN A 101 -10.53 11.41 2.40
N ASN A 102 -10.97 10.86 1.28
CA ASN A 102 -12.36 10.46 1.10
C ASN A 102 -12.73 9.27 1.98
N LEU A 103 -11.86 8.27 2.07
CA LEU A 103 -12.10 7.09 2.89
C LEU A 103 -12.13 7.43 4.36
N ALA A 104 -11.31 8.37 4.83
CA ALA A 104 -11.26 8.74 6.25
C ALA A 104 -12.63 9.18 6.77
N LYS A 105 -13.42 9.83 5.92
CA LYS A 105 -14.78 10.27 6.26
C LYS A 105 -15.74 9.10 6.45
N LYS A 106 -15.44 7.94 5.87
CA LYS A 106 -16.29 6.74 5.92
C LYS A 106 -15.84 5.75 6.97
N VAL A 107 -14.53 5.53 7.10
CA VAL A 107 -14.00 4.45 7.93
C VAL A 107 -13.29 4.94 9.19
N GLY A 108 -12.91 6.22 9.26
CA GLY A 108 -12.22 6.80 10.39
C GLY A 108 -10.85 7.36 10.07
N GLU A 109 -10.32 8.13 11.02
CA GLU A 109 -9.04 8.82 10.84
C GLU A 109 -7.83 7.89 10.83
N TRP A 110 -7.99 6.65 11.27
CA TRP A 110 -6.89 5.68 11.30
C TRP A 110 -6.26 5.46 9.92
N ILE A 111 -7.06 5.58 8.85
CA ILE A 111 -6.52 5.42 7.50
C ILE A 111 -5.66 6.63 7.09
N LEU A 112 -6.05 7.82 7.53
CA LEU A 112 -5.26 9.03 7.28
C LEU A 112 -3.96 9.01 8.07
N ASP A 113 -4.02 8.65 9.35
CA ASP A 113 -2.84 8.52 10.20
C ASP A 113 -1.85 7.51 9.65
N GLY A 114 -2.37 6.35 9.24
CA GLY A 114 -1.54 5.28 8.66
C GLY A 114 -0.91 5.69 7.34
N TRP A 115 -1.68 6.32 6.47
CA TRP A 115 -1.17 6.79 5.17
C TRP A 115 -0.09 7.86 5.34
N ASN A 116 -0.33 8.86 6.17
CA ASN A 116 0.64 9.92 6.40
C ASN A 116 1.95 9.37 6.97
N SER A 117 1.84 8.43 7.90
CA SER A 117 3.01 7.76 8.46
C SER A 117 3.76 6.95 7.40
N ALA A 118 3.03 6.19 6.59
CA ALA A 118 3.60 5.38 5.52
C ALA A 118 4.29 6.25 4.47
N TYR A 119 3.69 7.38 4.12
CA TYR A 119 4.27 8.29 3.13
C TYR A 119 5.56 8.94 3.66
N PHE A 120 5.56 9.33 4.94
CA PHE A 120 6.77 9.85 5.59
C PHE A 120 7.90 8.81 5.52
N LEU A 121 7.58 7.54 5.80
CA LEU A 121 8.56 6.45 5.74
C LEU A 121 9.06 6.22 4.30
N HIS A 122 8.17 6.31 3.33
CA HIS A 122 8.52 6.15 1.92
C HIS A 122 9.54 7.20 1.47
N VAL A 123 9.33 8.45 1.85
CA VAL A 123 10.21 9.55 1.46
C VAL A 123 11.50 9.52 2.27
N TRP A 124 11.40 9.62 3.60
CA TRP A 124 12.56 9.83 4.47
C TRP A 124 13.24 8.55 4.91
N GLY A 125 12.48 7.47 5.05
CA GLY A 125 13.02 6.17 5.43
C GLY A 125 13.61 5.41 4.26
N PHE A 126 12.90 5.39 3.12
CA PHE A 126 13.32 4.60 1.96
C PHE A 126 14.10 5.45 0.94
N HIS A 127 13.50 6.48 0.36
CA HIS A 127 14.16 7.25 -0.69
C HIS A 127 15.38 8.02 -0.19
N GLU A 128 15.24 8.76 0.91
CA GLU A 128 16.32 9.56 1.47
C GLU A 128 17.22 8.79 2.44
N ALA A 129 16.75 7.65 2.93
CA ALA A 129 17.48 6.76 3.83
C ALA A 129 18.06 7.48 5.06
N LYS A 130 17.28 8.36 5.68
CA LYS A 130 17.72 9.20 6.80
C LYS A 130 17.29 8.71 8.18
N LEU A 131 16.53 7.62 8.25
CA LEU A 131 15.90 7.17 9.50
C LEU A 131 16.51 5.87 10.01
N SER A 132 16.67 5.79 11.34
CA SER A 132 17.08 4.56 12.03
C SER A 132 15.84 3.73 12.41
N ILE A 133 16.07 2.52 12.94
CA ILE A 133 14.98 1.68 13.46
C ILE A 133 14.21 2.43 14.56
N ASP A 134 14.91 3.12 15.47
CA ASP A 134 14.24 3.88 16.52
C ASP A 134 13.36 5.00 15.95
N ASP A 135 13.82 5.64 14.88
CA ASP A 135 13.08 6.73 14.24
C ASP A 135 11.78 6.26 13.59
N ILE A 136 11.75 5.04 13.08
CA ILE A 136 10.59 4.55 12.31
C ILE A 136 9.53 3.86 13.17
N THR A 137 9.83 3.50 14.42
CA THR A 137 8.98 2.64 15.24
C THR A 137 7.55 3.17 15.39
N LEU A 138 7.38 4.44 15.73
CA LEU A 138 6.04 5.00 15.94
C LEU A 138 5.26 5.11 14.62
N TYR A 139 5.95 5.41 13.54
CA TYR A 139 5.31 5.47 12.22
C TYR A 139 4.87 4.08 11.76
N VAL A 140 5.70 3.07 11.98
CA VAL A 140 5.36 1.68 11.68
C VAL A 140 4.13 1.25 12.48
N ASN A 141 4.04 1.63 13.76
CA ASN A 141 2.89 1.31 14.60
C ASN A 141 1.58 1.88 14.03
N LYS A 142 1.63 3.06 13.42
CA LYS A 142 0.45 3.64 12.75
C LYS A 142 0.01 2.82 11.55
N VAL A 143 0.97 2.29 10.80
CA VAL A 143 0.69 1.42 9.65
C VAL A 143 0.11 0.08 10.12
N ILE A 144 0.66 -0.49 11.19
CA ILE A 144 0.16 -1.73 11.78
C ILE A 144 -1.29 -1.54 12.22
N LYS A 145 -1.61 -0.44 12.90
CA LYS A 145 -2.98 -0.13 13.31
C LYS A 145 -3.90 -0.01 12.09
N MET A 146 -3.44 0.67 11.04
CA MET A 146 -4.17 0.78 9.79
C MET A 146 -4.52 -0.60 9.21
N TYR A 147 -3.55 -1.51 9.20
CA TYR A 147 -3.77 -2.87 8.73
C TYR A 147 -4.79 -3.61 9.59
N GLU A 148 -4.66 -3.53 10.91
CA GLU A 148 -5.60 -4.19 11.83
C GLU A 148 -7.02 -3.67 11.67
N GLU A 149 -7.19 -2.36 11.55
CA GLU A 149 -8.52 -1.76 11.37
C GLU A 149 -9.11 -2.14 10.00
N ALA A 150 -8.30 -2.14 8.95
CA ALA A 150 -8.74 -2.54 7.62
C ALA A 150 -9.25 -3.99 7.60
N ARG A 151 -8.56 -4.89 8.31
CA ARG A 151 -8.94 -6.30 8.39
C ARG A 151 -10.31 -6.51 9.01
N LYS A 152 -10.79 -5.59 9.85
CA LYS A 152 -12.11 -5.69 10.48
C LYS A 152 -13.27 -5.39 9.51
N ILE A 153 -12.99 -4.68 8.42
CA ILE A 153 -14.03 -4.22 7.50
C ILE A 153 -13.90 -4.80 6.08
N ILE A 154 -12.90 -5.60 5.83
CA ILE A 154 -12.71 -6.28 4.55
C ILE A 154 -13.04 -7.77 4.63
#